data_4ded1db9a7d00d0df65778f943f02475
#
_entry.id   4ded1db9a7d00d0df65778f943f02475
#
_cell.length_a   1.000
_cell.length_b   1.000
_cell.length_c   1.000
_cell.angle_alpha   90.00
_cell.angle_beta   90.00
_cell.angle_gamma   90.00
#
_symmetry.space_group_name_H-M   'P 1'
#
loop_
_entity.id
_entity.type
_entity.pdbx_description
1 polymer ?
#
loop_
_entity_poly.entity_id
_entity_poly.type
_entity_poly.pdbx_seq_one_letter_code
_entity_poly.pdbx_strand_id
1 'polypeptide(L)'
;MLPYMCKLYCIFDKKCYLKFYSSTHRGPSELCGNVFKIEYTKKRQRLAYIRLYSGVLHLRDSVRVSEKEKIKVTEMYTSINGELCKIDRAYSGEIVILQNEFLKLNSVLGDTKLLPQRKKIENPHPLLQTTVEPSKPEQREMLLDALLEISDSDPLLRYYVDSTTHEIILSFLGKVQMEVISALLQEKYHVEIELKEPTVIYMERPLKNAEYTIHIEVPPNPFWASIGLSVSPLPLGSGMQYESSVSLGYLNQSFQNAVMEGIRYGCEQGLYGWNVTDCKICFKYGLYYSPVSTPADFRMLAPIVLEQVLKKAGTELLEPYLSFKIYAPQEYLSRAYNDAPKYCANIVDTQLKNNEVILSGEIPARCIQEYRSDLTFFTNGRSVCLTELKGYHVTTGEPVCQPRRPNSRIDKVRYMFNKIT
;
A
#
# COMPACT_ATOMS: atom_id res chain seq x y z
N MET A 1 -22.46 14.20 4.93
CA MET A 1 -22.08 13.65 3.61
C MET A 1 -21.30 12.31 3.66
N LEU A 2 -21.17 11.72 4.83
CA LEU A 2 -20.53 10.40 5.04
C LEU A 2 -21.34 9.13 4.66
N PRO A 3 -22.60 9.17 4.22
CA PRO A 3 -23.32 7.93 3.87
C PRO A 3 -22.99 7.36 2.49
N TYR A 4 -22.22 8.06 1.63
CA TYR A 4 -22.05 7.62 0.24
C TYR A 4 -20.96 6.57 0.02
N MET A 5 -19.89 6.55 0.83
CA MET A 5 -18.85 5.53 0.68
C MET A 5 -19.29 4.14 1.18
N CYS A 6 -20.12 4.05 2.20
CA CYS A 6 -20.70 2.77 2.63
C CYS A 6 -21.68 2.16 1.61
N LYS A 7 -22.34 2.97 0.78
CA LYS A 7 -23.26 2.48 -0.24
C LYS A 7 -22.58 1.82 -1.43
N LEU A 8 -21.35 2.19 -1.77
CA LEU A 8 -20.62 1.59 -2.89
C LEU A 8 -20.16 0.13 -2.60
N TYR A 9 -19.93 -0.22 -1.34
CA TYR A 9 -19.61 -1.61 -0.96
C TYR A 9 -20.85 -2.53 -0.84
N CYS A 10 -22.05 -1.96 -0.70
CA CYS A 10 -23.31 -2.72 -0.57
C CYS A 10 -24.10 -2.90 -1.87
N ILE A 11 -23.76 -2.18 -2.97
CA ILE A 11 -24.60 -2.17 -4.20
C ILE A 11 -24.25 -3.32 -5.15
N PHE A 12 -23.14 -3.98 -5.01
CA PHE A 12 -22.77 -5.12 -5.86
C PHE A 12 -23.08 -6.45 -5.19
N ASP A 13 -24.32 -6.86 -5.07
CA ASP A 13 -24.74 -8.25 -5.27
C ASP A 13 -26.04 -8.65 -4.58
N LYS A 14 -27.15 -8.06 -4.98
CA LYS A 14 -28.47 -8.64 -4.66
C LYS A 14 -28.67 -10.05 -5.26
N LYS A 15 -27.91 -10.44 -6.30
CA LYS A 15 -28.00 -11.78 -6.92
C LYS A 15 -27.18 -12.84 -6.18
N CYS A 16 -26.11 -12.48 -5.48
CA CYS A 16 -25.39 -13.41 -4.60
C CYS A 16 -26.13 -13.68 -3.29
N TYR A 17 -26.89 -12.70 -2.81
CA TYR A 17 -27.66 -12.81 -1.56
C TYR A 17 -28.66 -13.99 -1.56
N LEU A 18 -29.31 -14.25 -2.69
CA LEU A 18 -30.34 -15.27 -2.80
C LEU A 18 -29.83 -16.71 -3.06
N LYS A 19 -28.60 -16.86 -3.58
CA LYS A 19 -28.01 -18.17 -3.80
C LYS A 19 -27.37 -18.79 -2.54
N PHE A 20 -26.96 -17.97 -1.58
CA PHE A 20 -26.34 -18.46 -0.32
C PHE A 20 -27.36 -18.82 0.78
N TYR A 21 -28.58 -18.31 0.68
CA TYR A 21 -29.63 -18.58 1.67
C TYR A 21 -30.32 -19.93 1.49
N SER A 22 -30.12 -20.61 0.37
CA SER A 22 -30.83 -21.87 0.04
C SER A 22 -30.04 -23.16 0.20
N SER A 23 -28.79 -23.11 0.62
CA SER A 23 -27.99 -24.33 0.84
C SER A 23 -27.50 -24.47 2.27
N THR A 24 -28.28 -25.20 3.03
CA THR A 24 -27.86 -26.16 4.05
C THR A 24 -27.42 -25.64 5.42
N HIS A 25 -28.37 -25.55 6.31
CA HIS A 25 -28.20 -26.00 7.71
C HIS A 25 -27.91 -27.49 7.75
N ARG A 26 -26.65 -27.94 7.81
CA ARG A 26 -26.26 -29.26 8.32
C ARG A 26 -24.74 -29.36 8.54
N GLY A 27 -24.35 -29.55 9.79
CA GLY A 27 -23.02 -29.93 10.22
C GLY A 27 -22.22 -28.80 10.90
N PRO A 28 -21.28 -29.10 11.79
CA PRO A 28 -20.35 -28.12 12.35
C PRO A 28 -19.42 -27.67 11.22
N SER A 29 -19.85 -26.67 10.48
CA SER A 29 -19.00 -26.04 9.48
C SER A 29 -17.93 -25.25 10.23
N GLU A 30 -16.68 -25.44 9.82
CA GLU A 30 -15.58 -24.63 10.34
C GLU A 30 -15.89 -23.13 10.18
N LEU A 31 -15.47 -22.36 11.17
CA LEU A 31 -15.71 -20.92 11.22
C LEU A 31 -14.94 -20.26 10.06
N CYS A 32 -15.62 -19.36 9.35
CA CYS A 32 -15.00 -18.46 8.39
C CYS A 32 -15.69 -17.10 8.43
N GLY A 33 -14.90 -16.06 8.70
CA GLY A 33 -15.35 -14.68 8.67
C GLY A 33 -14.28 -13.74 8.16
N ASN A 34 -14.67 -12.57 7.66
CA ASN A 34 -13.75 -11.55 7.17
C ASN A 34 -14.05 -10.20 7.80
N VAL A 35 -13.01 -9.51 8.25
CA VAL A 35 -13.06 -8.13 8.72
C VAL A 35 -13.18 -7.21 7.50
N PHE A 36 -14.30 -6.52 7.37
CA PHE A 36 -14.55 -5.63 6.23
C PHE A 36 -14.58 -4.15 6.60
N LYS A 37 -14.65 -3.83 7.91
CA LYS A 37 -14.62 -2.44 8.41
C LYS A 37 -13.98 -2.43 9.80
N ILE A 38 -13.24 -1.35 10.07
CA ILE A 38 -12.75 -1.00 11.40
C ILE A 38 -13.28 0.38 11.75
N GLU A 39 -13.68 0.56 12.98
CA GLU A 39 -14.22 1.81 13.50
C GLU A 39 -13.75 2.02 14.93
N TYR A 40 -13.58 3.26 15.33
CA TYR A 40 -13.21 3.63 16.70
C TYR A 40 -14.37 4.33 17.40
N THR A 41 -14.66 3.89 18.62
CA THR A 41 -15.65 4.55 19.47
C THR A 41 -15.13 5.91 19.96
N LYS A 42 -16.02 6.72 20.54
CA LYS A 42 -15.62 7.99 21.22
C LYS A 42 -14.59 7.78 22.33
N LYS A 43 -14.52 6.58 22.90
CA LYS A 43 -13.51 6.19 23.92
C LYS A 43 -12.25 5.57 23.31
N ARG A 44 -12.05 5.71 21.98
CA ARG A 44 -10.93 5.12 21.23
C ARG A 44 -10.84 3.59 21.30
N GLN A 45 -11.93 2.91 21.58
CA GLN A 45 -11.98 1.45 21.54
C GLN A 45 -12.15 1.01 20.08
N ARG A 46 -11.32 0.10 19.64
CA ARG A 46 -11.29 -0.41 18.28
C ARG A 46 -12.34 -1.50 18.08
N LEU A 47 -13.23 -1.29 17.12
CA LEU A 47 -14.31 -2.19 16.74
C LEU A 47 -14.05 -2.76 15.35
N ALA A 48 -13.95 -4.08 15.25
CA ALA A 48 -13.81 -4.79 13.98
C ALA A 48 -15.15 -5.39 13.56
N TYR A 49 -15.66 -4.97 12.40
CA TYR A 49 -16.89 -5.47 11.79
C TYR A 49 -16.57 -6.66 10.91
N ILE A 50 -17.15 -7.80 11.21
CA ILE A 50 -16.84 -9.09 10.61
C ILE A 50 -18.09 -9.65 9.95
N ARG A 51 -17.99 -10.04 8.69
CA ARG A 51 -18.99 -10.85 8.02
C ARG A 51 -18.68 -12.32 8.22
N LEU A 52 -19.60 -13.07 8.83
CA LEU A 52 -19.49 -14.53 8.95
C LEU A 52 -20.03 -15.19 7.68
N TYR A 53 -19.21 -16.06 7.09
CA TYR A 53 -19.56 -16.81 5.88
C TYR A 53 -19.95 -18.26 6.21
N SER A 54 -19.34 -18.85 7.24
CA SER A 54 -19.65 -20.21 7.71
C SER A 54 -19.38 -20.36 9.21
N GLY A 55 -19.97 -21.38 9.81
CA GLY A 55 -19.82 -21.69 11.22
C GLY A 55 -20.63 -20.80 12.17
N VAL A 56 -20.37 -20.94 13.44
CA VAL A 56 -20.95 -20.18 14.54
C VAL A 56 -19.81 -19.63 15.40
N LEU A 57 -19.89 -18.38 15.77
CA LEU A 57 -18.93 -17.73 16.66
C LEU A 57 -19.57 -17.54 18.03
N HIS A 58 -18.90 -17.99 19.08
CA HIS A 58 -19.36 -17.83 20.45
C HIS A 58 -18.46 -16.89 21.25
N LEU A 59 -19.05 -16.28 22.26
CA LEU A 59 -18.30 -15.51 23.24
C LEU A 59 -17.31 -16.44 23.95
N ARG A 60 -16.07 -15.98 24.15
CA ARG A 60 -14.91 -16.70 24.69
C ARG A 60 -14.26 -17.73 23.76
N ASP A 61 -14.72 -17.89 22.54
CA ASP A 61 -14.03 -18.71 21.54
C ASP A 61 -12.59 -18.22 21.33
N SER A 62 -11.70 -19.19 21.03
CA SER A 62 -10.33 -18.91 20.55
C SER A 62 -10.28 -19.16 19.07
N VAL A 63 -10.25 -18.09 18.29
CA VAL A 63 -10.35 -18.11 16.82
C VAL A 63 -9.00 -17.85 16.17
N ARG A 64 -8.65 -18.65 15.16
CA ARG A 64 -7.44 -18.44 14.34
C ARG A 64 -7.63 -17.22 13.43
N VAL A 65 -6.61 -16.34 13.38
CA VAL A 65 -6.56 -15.18 12.49
C VAL A 65 -5.45 -15.32 11.46
N SER A 66 -4.38 -16.02 11.81
CA SER A 66 -3.27 -16.38 10.92
C SER A 66 -2.76 -17.78 11.23
N GLU A 67 -1.77 -18.28 10.48
CA GLU A 67 -1.17 -19.59 10.78
C GLU A 67 -0.59 -19.70 12.20
N LYS A 68 -0.15 -18.56 12.77
CA LYS A 68 0.53 -18.51 14.08
C LYS A 68 -0.27 -17.79 15.17
N GLU A 69 -1.34 -17.07 14.80
CA GLU A 69 -2.05 -16.19 15.73
C GLU A 69 -3.48 -16.64 15.97
N LYS A 70 -3.87 -16.66 17.23
CA LYS A 70 -5.25 -16.87 17.69
C LYS A 70 -5.67 -15.69 18.56
N ILE A 71 -6.89 -15.26 18.39
CA ILE A 71 -7.51 -14.24 19.24
C ILE A 71 -8.58 -14.89 20.13
N LYS A 72 -8.77 -14.36 21.31
CA LYS A 72 -9.88 -14.72 22.19
C LYS A 72 -11.01 -13.70 22.04
N VAL A 73 -12.22 -14.17 21.80
CA VAL A 73 -13.42 -13.31 21.69
C VAL A 73 -13.87 -12.93 23.10
N THR A 74 -13.54 -11.71 23.51
CA THR A 74 -13.85 -11.21 24.88
C THR A 74 -15.19 -10.48 24.93
N GLU A 75 -15.50 -9.70 23.89
CA GLU A 75 -16.74 -8.96 23.74
C GLU A 75 -17.25 -9.04 22.30
N MET A 76 -18.54 -9.26 22.17
CA MET A 76 -19.18 -9.44 20.88
C MET A 76 -20.47 -8.65 20.82
N TYR A 77 -20.68 -7.95 19.72
CA TYR A 77 -21.83 -7.07 19.50
C TYR A 77 -22.45 -7.30 18.13
N THR A 78 -23.70 -6.93 17.99
CA THR A 78 -24.37 -6.71 16.72
C THR A 78 -24.90 -5.27 16.68
N SER A 79 -25.19 -4.74 15.49
CA SER A 79 -25.79 -3.41 15.35
C SER A 79 -27.26 -3.55 15.02
N ILE A 80 -28.10 -2.99 15.87
CA ILE A 80 -29.56 -2.91 15.68
C ILE A 80 -29.94 -1.43 15.68
N ASN A 81 -30.48 -0.94 14.56
CA ASN A 81 -30.86 0.48 14.39
C ASN A 81 -29.74 1.49 14.71
N GLY A 82 -28.48 1.10 14.51
CA GLY A 82 -27.30 1.95 14.79
C GLY A 82 -26.77 1.84 16.21
N GLU A 83 -27.41 1.10 17.10
CA GLU A 83 -26.96 0.85 18.45
C GLU A 83 -26.24 -0.49 18.56
N LEU A 84 -25.18 -0.56 19.41
CA LEU A 84 -24.42 -1.77 19.66
C LEU A 84 -25.11 -2.59 20.76
N CYS A 85 -25.59 -3.78 20.40
CA CYS A 85 -26.20 -4.73 21.31
C CYS A 85 -25.25 -5.89 21.57
N LYS A 86 -24.99 -6.22 22.85
CA LYS A 86 -24.17 -7.40 23.22
C LYS A 86 -24.88 -8.69 22.83
N ILE A 87 -24.11 -9.63 22.27
CA ILE A 87 -24.56 -10.97 21.90
C ILE A 87 -23.57 -12.03 22.38
N ASP A 88 -24.06 -13.25 22.64
CA ASP A 88 -23.20 -14.36 23.08
C ASP A 88 -22.84 -15.29 21.93
N ARG A 89 -23.53 -15.21 20.81
CA ARG A 89 -23.30 -16.04 19.60
C ARG A 89 -23.73 -15.29 18.35
N ALA A 90 -23.05 -15.61 17.24
CA ALA A 90 -23.37 -15.11 15.91
C ALA A 90 -23.27 -16.25 14.89
N TYR A 91 -24.13 -16.23 13.88
CA TYR A 91 -24.29 -17.28 12.89
C TYR A 91 -23.77 -16.88 11.53
N SER A 92 -23.54 -17.86 10.67
CA SER A 92 -23.25 -17.65 9.25
C SER A 92 -24.30 -16.73 8.61
N GLY A 93 -23.84 -15.75 7.83
CA GLY A 93 -24.65 -14.73 7.19
C GLY A 93 -24.82 -13.44 8.01
N GLU A 94 -24.47 -13.43 9.29
CA GLU A 94 -24.58 -12.26 10.15
C GLU A 94 -23.32 -11.39 10.10
N ILE A 95 -23.49 -10.14 10.53
CA ILE A 95 -22.39 -9.20 10.80
C ILE A 95 -22.23 -9.14 12.31
N VAL A 96 -21.04 -9.49 12.77
CA VAL A 96 -20.65 -9.41 14.18
C VAL A 96 -19.58 -8.34 14.35
N ILE A 97 -19.60 -7.67 15.48
CA ILE A 97 -18.64 -6.63 15.83
C ILE A 97 -17.85 -7.11 17.05
N LEU A 98 -16.53 -7.19 16.89
CA LEU A 98 -15.63 -7.56 17.98
C LEU A 98 -14.82 -6.35 18.43
N GLN A 99 -14.72 -6.16 19.74
CA GLN A 99 -13.73 -5.24 20.30
C GLN A 99 -12.39 -5.96 20.38
N ASN A 100 -11.45 -5.60 19.49
CA ASN A 100 -10.15 -6.24 19.42
C ASN A 100 -9.13 -5.34 18.74
N GLU A 101 -7.92 -5.21 19.33
CA GLU A 101 -6.85 -4.34 18.86
C GLU A 101 -5.98 -4.97 17.75
N PHE A 102 -5.99 -6.30 17.65
CA PHE A 102 -5.11 -7.05 16.71
C PHE A 102 -5.75 -7.33 15.36
N LEU A 103 -7.08 -7.27 15.27
CA LEU A 103 -7.78 -7.49 14.01
C LEU A 103 -7.55 -6.33 13.04
N LYS A 104 -7.04 -6.63 11.86
CA LYS A 104 -6.83 -5.65 10.78
C LYS A 104 -7.91 -5.78 9.72
N LEU A 105 -8.08 -4.74 8.92
CA LEU A 105 -8.95 -4.81 7.74
C LEU A 105 -8.50 -5.97 6.83
N ASN A 106 -9.45 -6.69 6.27
CA ASN A 106 -9.25 -7.92 5.49
C ASN A 106 -8.69 -9.13 6.27
N SER A 107 -8.52 -9.05 7.59
CA SER A 107 -8.20 -10.24 8.40
C SER A 107 -9.30 -11.28 8.28
N VAL A 108 -8.89 -12.55 8.18
CA VAL A 108 -9.80 -13.70 8.08
C VAL A 108 -9.82 -14.43 9.41
N LEU A 109 -11.00 -14.67 9.94
CA LEU A 109 -11.23 -15.47 11.13
C LEU A 109 -11.58 -16.91 10.70
N GLY A 110 -10.82 -17.89 11.20
CA GLY A 110 -11.06 -19.30 10.93
C GLY A 110 -10.37 -19.84 9.67
N ASP A 111 -11.06 -20.62 8.84
CA ASP A 111 -10.50 -21.25 7.64
C ASP A 111 -10.60 -20.33 6.42
N THR A 112 -9.44 -19.94 5.89
CA THR A 112 -9.33 -19.09 4.69
C THR A 112 -9.85 -19.74 3.42
N LYS A 113 -9.89 -21.09 3.35
CA LYS A 113 -10.36 -21.85 2.18
C LYS A 113 -11.86 -21.72 1.97
N LEU A 114 -12.59 -21.40 3.02
CA LEU A 114 -14.05 -21.22 2.99
C LEU A 114 -14.49 -19.80 2.58
N LEU A 115 -13.53 -18.90 2.36
CA LEU A 115 -13.84 -17.57 1.84
C LEU A 115 -14.41 -17.69 0.41
N PRO A 116 -15.50 -16.97 0.10
CA PRO A 116 -15.96 -16.87 -1.27
C PRO A 116 -14.83 -16.41 -2.18
N GLN A 117 -14.56 -17.12 -3.27
CA GLN A 117 -13.58 -16.70 -4.26
C GLN A 117 -14.05 -15.39 -4.91
N ARG A 118 -13.71 -14.28 -4.31
CA ARG A 118 -13.79 -12.97 -4.96
C ARG A 118 -12.52 -12.80 -5.80
N LYS A 119 -12.65 -12.26 -7.02
CA LYS A 119 -11.50 -11.69 -7.71
C LYS A 119 -10.80 -10.80 -6.68
N LYS A 120 -9.52 -11.05 -6.42
CA LYS A 120 -8.70 -10.14 -5.61
C LYS A 120 -8.81 -8.77 -6.28
N ILE A 121 -9.64 -7.91 -5.71
CA ILE A 121 -9.60 -6.48 -6.04
C ILE A 121 -8.33 -6.03 -5.34
N GLU A 122 -7.27 -5.88 -6.09
CA GLU A 122 -6.06 -5.25 -5.57
C GLU A 122 -6.46 -3.82 -5.20
N ASN A 123 -6.29 -3.48 -3.93
CA ASN A 123 -6.50 -2.10 -3.50
C ASN A 123 -5.55 -1.21 -4.29
N PRO A 124 -6.03 -0.14 -4.92
CA PRO A 124 -5.15 0.75 -5.64
C PRO A 124 -4.07 1.29 -4.69
N HIS A 125 -2.84 1.37 -5.21
CA HIS A 125 -1.75 1.95 -4.44
C HIS A 125 -1.91 3.47 -4.37
N PRO A 126 -1.53 4.11 -3.26
CA PRO A 126 -1.45 5.56 -3.18
C PRO A 126 -0.55 6.10 -4.31
N LEU A 127 -1.00 7.17 -4.97
CA LEU A 127 -0.30 7.76 -6.11
C LEU A 127 0.37 9.10 -5.76
N LEU A 128 -0.12 9.75 -4.72
CA LEU A 128 0.33 11.05 -4.27
C LEU A 128 0.81 10.96 -2.82
N GLN A 129 1.77 11.78 -2.48
CA GLN A 129 2.20 11.99 -1.10
C GLN A 129 2.36 13.48 -0.80
N THR A 130 2.14 13.85 0.45
CA THR A 130 2.39 15.19 0.96
C THR A 130 2.93 15.13 2.37
N THR A 131 3.64 16.17 2.79
CA THR A 131 3.98 16.37 4.18
C THR A 131 2.80 17.03 4.88
N VAL A 132 2.45 16.54 6.06
CA VAL A 132 1.40 17.08 6.89
C VAL A 132 1.99 17.53 8.23
N GLU A 133 1.66 18.75 8.64
CA GLU A 133 2.06 19.31 9.92
C GLU A 133 0.81 19.84 10.64
N PRO A 134 0.72 19.71 11.97
CA PRO A 134 -0.35 20.35 12.70
C PRO A 134 -0.10 21.84 12.77
N SER A 135 -1.12 22.69 12.60
CA SER A 135 -0.99 24.14 12.71
C SER A 135 -0.50 24.57 14.11
N LYS A 136 -0.71 23.72 15.13
CA LYS A 136 -0.18 23.88 16.48
C LYS A 136 0.77 22.74 16.81
N PRO A 137 2.07 22.96 17.04
CA PRO A 137 3.06 21.91 17.31
C PRO A 137 2.67 20.96 18.45
N GLU A 138 1.94 21.46 19.44
CA GLU A 138 1.45 20.70 20.61
C GLU A 138 0.45 19.60 20.24
N GLN A 139 -0.19 19.72 19.08
CA GLN A 139 -1.19 18.76 18.59
C GLN A 139 -0.57 17.60 17.80
N ARG A 140 0.76 17.49 17.75
CA ARG A 140 1.45 16.48 16.97
C ARG A 140 1.08 15.04 17.36
N GLU A 141 1.03 14.76 18.66
CA GLU A 141 0.63 13.42 19.14
C GLU A 141 -0.83 13.12 18.80
N MET A 142 -1.71 14.11 18.94
CA MET A 142 -3.12 13.98 18.54
C MET A 142 -3.27 13.70 17.05
N LEU A 143 -2.44 14.35 16.21
CA LEU A 143 -2.41 14.12 14.77
C LEU A 143 -1.98 12.67 14.45
N LEU A 144 -0.91 12.19 15.08
CA LEU A 144 -0.43 10.81 14.86
C LEU A 144 -1.46 9.77 15.28
N ASP A 145 -2.10 9.95 16.42
CA ASP A 145 -3.19 9.08 16.89
C ASP A 145 -4.38 9.09 15.93
N ALA A 146 -4.77 10.28 15.45
CA ALA A 146 -5.86 10.42 14.50
C ALA A 146 -5.52 9.75 13.15
N LEU A 147 -4.30 9.93 12.64
CA LEU A 147 -3.85 9.29 11.41
C LEU A 147 -3.78 7.76 11.55
N LEU A 148 -3.40 7.23 12.71
CA LEU A 148 -3.45 5.80 13.00
C LEU A 148 -4.89 5.27 12.90
N GLU A 149 -5.85 5.92 13.56
CA GLU A 149 -7.26 5.53 13.52
C GLU A 149 -7.85 5.58 12.10
N ILE A 150 -7.50 6.64 11.34
CA ILE A 150 -7.98 6.81 9.96
C ILE A 150 -7.36 5.76 9.04
N SER A 151 -6.05 5.51 9.14
CA SER A 151 -5.35 4.52 8.29
C SER A 151 -5.79 3.08 8.56
N ASP A 152 -6.16 2.75 9.79
CA ASP A 152 -6.77 1.47 10.14
C ASP A 152 -8.14 1.27 9.47
N SER A 153 -8.88 2.37 9.26
CA SER A 153 -10.22 2.35 8.67
C SER A 153 -10.19 2.48 7.14
N ASP A 154 -9.17 3.14 6.59
CA ASP A 154 -8.97 3.33 5.14
C ASP A 154 -7.62 2.76 4.68
N PRO A 155 -7.59 1.58 4.04
CA PRO A 155 -6.35 0.94 3.57
C PRO A 155 -5.65 1.71 2.44
N LEU A 156 -6.31 2.69 1.85
CA LEU A 156 -5.79 3.54 0.77
C LEU A 156 -5.03 4.75 1.31
N LEU A 157 -5.18 5.04 2.60
CA LEU A 157 -4.40 6.03 3.32
C LEU A 157 -3.22 5.36 4.01
N ARG A 158 -2.02 5.85 3.73
CA ARG A 158 -0.81 5.42 4.43
C ARG A 158 -0.09 6.64 4.98
N TYR A 159 0.48 6.52 6.15
CA TYR A 159 1.35 7.54 6.69
C TYR A 159 2.60 6.92 7.28
N TYR A 160 3.66 7.69 7.31
CA TYR A 160 4.87 7.37 8.06
C TYR A 160 5.53 8.65 8.56
N VAL A 161 6.31 8.51 9.62
CA VAL A 161 7.11 9.61 10.15
C VAL A 161 8.54 9.42 9.67
N ASP A 162 9.07 10.43 8.97
CA ASP A 162 10.48 10.43 8.59
C ASP A 162 11.36 10.49 9.83
N SER A 163 12.29 9.57 9.95
CA SER A 163 13.12 9.43 11.15
C SER A 163 14.21 10.52 11.28
N THR A 164 14.48 11.28 10.21
CA THR A 164 15.46 12.39 10.21
C THR A 164 14.81 13.74 10.35
N THR A 165 13.88 14.01 9.45
CA THR A 165 13.20 15.32 9.42
C THR A 165 12.08 15.36 10.43
N HIS A 166 11.68 14.20 10.97
CA HIS A 166 10.49 14.02 11.79
C HIS A 166 9.20 14.53 11.13
N GLU A 167 9.21 14.74 9.83
CA GLU A 167 8.02 15.10 9.06
C GLU A 167 7.05 13.93 8.99
N ILE A 168 5.77 14.22 9.05
CA ILE A 168 4.71 13.22 8.85
C ILE A 168 4.36 13.24 7.36
N ILE A 169 4.62 12.14 6.67
CA ILE A 169 4.35 11.99 5.24
C ILE A 169 3.08 11.16 5.08
N LEU A 170 2.12 11.73 4.36
CA LEU A 170 0.82 11.14 4.09
C LEU A 170 0.74 10.74 2.62
N SER A 171 0.38 9.48 2.34
CA SER A 171 0.20 8.96 0.98
C SER A 171 -1.27 8.64 0.73
N PHE A 172 -1.81 9.10 -0.43
CA PHE A 172 -3.24 9.04 -0.75
C PHE A 172 -3.48 8.95 -2.27
N LEU A 173 -4.72 8.68 -2.66
CA LEU A 173 -5.08 8.48 -4.08
C LEU A 173 -5.29 9.79 -4.86
N GLY A 174 -5.76 10.84 -4.20
CA GLY A 174 -6.09 12.09 -4.90
C GLY A 174 -6.59 13.20 -3.96
N LYS A 175 -6.71 14.41 -4.52
CA LYS A 175 -7.07 15.64 -3.75
C LYS A 175 -8.36 15.51 -2.95
N VAL A 176 -9.37 14.84 -3.50
CA VAL A 176 -10.66 14.65 -2.79
C VAL A 176 -10.48 13.85 -1.49
N GLN A 177 -9.64 12.79 -1.51
CA GLN A 177 -9.32 12.04 -0.29
C GLN A 177 -8.61 12.92 0.73
N MET A 178 -7.69 13.76 0.28
CA MET A 178 -6.97 14.71 1.12
C MET A 178 -7.91 15.73 1.79
N GLU A 179 -8.86 16.29 1.03
CA GLU A 179 -9.88 17.20 1.55
C GLU A 179 -10.77 16.53 2.60
N VAL A 180 -11.20 15.28 2.33
CA VAL A 180 -11.98 14.48 3.29
C VAL A 180 -11.20 14.21 4.57
N ILE A 181 -9.91 13.88 4.45
CA ILE A 181 -9.04 13.63 5.62
C ILE A 181 -8.86 14.92 6.42
N SER A 182 -8.61 16.06 5.75
CA SER A 182 -8.48 17.37 6.42
C SER A 182 -9.75 17.74 7.18
N ALA A 183 -10.92 17.58 6.55
CA ALA A 183 -12.21 17.83 7.20
C ALA A 183 -12.43 16.88 8.39
N LEU A 184 -12.10 15.60 8.24
CA LEU A 184 -12.25 14.59 9.31
C LEU A 184 -11.33 14.90 10.50
N LEU A 185 -10.07 15.31 10.25
CA LEU A 185 -9.13 15.70 11.29
C LEU A 185 -9.65 16.93 12.07
N GLN A 186 -10.21 17.90 11.37
CA GLN A 186 -10.77 19.10 12.00
C GLN A 186 -12.07 18.81 12.77
N GLU A 187 -13.04 18.10 12.14
CA GLU A 187 -14.37 17.90 12.72
C GLU A 187 -14.38 16.88 13.87
N LYS A 188 -13.68 15.76 13.69
CA LYS A 188 -13.72 14.64 14.64
C LYS A 188 -12.61 14.72 15.68
N TYR A 189 -11.41 15.12 15.27
CA TYR A 189 -10.22 15.08 16.13
C TYR A 189 -9.80 16.47 16.61
N HIS A 190 -10.43 17.54 16.10
CA HIS A 190 -10.13 18.94 16.45
C HIS A 190 -8.67 19.33 16.20
N VAL A 191 -8.06 18.75 15.17
CA VAL A 191 -6.70 19.03 14.72
C VAL A 191 -6.76 19.76 13.38
N GLU A 192 -6.27 21.00 13.35
CA GLU A 192 -6.03 21.73 12.10
C GLU A 192 -4.65 21.37 11.56
N ILE A 193 -4.57 21.16 10.27
CA ILE A 193 -3.34 20.74 9.60
C ILE A 193 -2.96 21.67 8.46
N GLU A 194 -1.66 21.80 8.24
CA GLU A 194 -1.07 22.39 7.05
C GLU A 194 -0.51 21.31 6.15
N LEU A 195 -0.84 21.38 4.86
CA LEU A 195 -0.41 20.40 3.85
C LEU A 195 0.53 21.09 2.88
N LYS A 196 1.69 20.49 2.62
CA LYS A 196 2.57 20.90 1.52
C LYS A 196 1.95 20.49 0.18
N GLU A 197 2.47 21.02 -0.92
CA GLU A 197 2.01 20.59 -2.25
C GLU A 197 2.20 19.08 -2.45
N PRO A 198 1.16 18.38 -2.93
CA PRO A 198 1.25 16.94 -3.18
C PRO A 198 2.24 16.62 -4.29
N THR A 199 3.08 15.63 -4.05
CA THR A 199 4.00 15.08 -5.05
C THR A 199 3.59 13.68 -5.45
N VAL A 200 3.93 13.28 -6.69
CA VAL A 200 3.66 11.94 -7.21
C VAL A 200 4.64 10.94 -6.60
N ILE A 201 4.19 9.72 -6.33
CA ILE A 201 5.04 8.64 -5.85
C ILE A 201 5.64 7.92 -7.05
N TYR A 202 6.96 8.06 -7.21
CA TYR A 202 7.72 7.36 -8.23
C TYR A 202 8.15 5.96 -7.76
N MET A 203 8.63 5.15 -8.69
CA MET A 203 9.31 3.88 -8.41
C MET A 203 10.64 3.83 -9.17
N GLU A 204 11.53 2.93 -8.79
CA GLU A 204 12.81 2.70 -9.46
C GLU A 204 12.88 1.30 -10.06
N ARG A 205 13.44 1.19 -11.24
CA ARG A 205 13.71 -0.08 -11.92
C ARG A 205 15.16 -0.17 -12.33
N PRO A 206 15.85 -1.30 -12.12
CA PRO A 206 17.20 -1.49 -12.64
C PRO A 206 17.24 -1.43 -14.17
N LEU A 207 18.31 -0.83 -14.73
CA LEU A 207 18.47 -0.71 -16.19
C LEU A 207 19.07 -1.97 -16.83
N LYS A 208 19.97 -2.66 -16.11
CA LYS A 208 20.71 -3.82 -16.63
C LYS A 208 21.02 -4.83 -15.53
N ASN A 209 21.44 -6.02 -15.97
CA ASN A 209 21.93 -7.04 -15.06
C ASN A 209 23.21 -6.59 -14.37
N ALA A 210 23.29 -6.80 -13.08
CA ALA A 210 24.49 -6.55 -12.31
C ALA A 210 24.58 -7.52 -11.11
N GLU A 211 25.80 -7.71 -10.62
CA GLU A 211 26.07 -8.49 -9.41
C GLU A 211 27.16 -7.83 -8.58
N TYR A 212 27.08 -8.05 -7.29
CA TYR A 212 28.07 -7.59 -6.33
C TYR A 212 28.14 -8.52 -5.14
N THR A 213 29.36 -8.71 -4.61
CA THR A 213 29.60 -9.53 -3.42
C THR A 213 30.45 -8.75 -2.42
N ILE A 214 30.01 -8.76 -1.16
CA ILE A 214 30.79 -8.26 -0.04
C ILE A 214 31.23 -9.46 0.81
N HIS A 215 32.52 -9.55 1.07
CA HIS A 215 33.09 -10.65 1.82
C HIS A 215 33.32 -10.29 3.28
N ILE A 216 33.22 -11.31 4.14
CA ILE A 216 33.57 -11.23 5.56
C ILE A 216 35.07 -10.92 5.70
N GLU A 217 35.42 -10.19 6.76
CA GLU A 217 36.82 -9.79 7.07
C GLU A 217 37.51 -8.92 5.99
N VAL A 218 36.78 -8.49 4.97
CA VAL A 218 37.26 -7.56 3.96
C VAL A 218 36.74 -6.15 4.26
N PRO A 219 37.61 -5.20 4.65
CA PRO A 219 37.18 -3.83 4.89
C PRO A 219 36.49 -3.23 3.66
N PRO A 220 35.43 -2.41 3.85
CA PRO A 220 34.93 -1.84 5.10
C PRO A 220 33.79 -2.64 5.77
N ASN A 221 33.66 -3.95 5.49
CA ASN A 221 32.63 -4.79 6.05
C ASN A 221 32.81 -5.03 7.56
N PRO A 222 32.01 -4.49 8.45
CA PRO A 222 32.10 -4.72 9.88
C PRO A 222 31.25 -5.93 10.34
N PHE A 223 30.48 -6.55 9.43
CA PHE A 223 29.59 -7.65 9.74
C PHE A 223 30.25 -9.00 9.51
N TRP A 224 29.91 -9.96 10.36
CA TRP A 224 30.39 -11.36 10.25
C TRP A 224 29.49 -12.13 9.22
N ALA A 225 29.39 -11.59 8.02
CA ALA A 225 28.63 -12.18 6.93
C ALA A 225 29.26 -11.85 5.57
N SER A 226 29.20 -12.81 4.63
CA SER A 226 29.40 -12.53 3.21
C SER A 226 28.08 -12.67 2.49
N ILE A 227 27.79 -11.73 1.58
CA ILE A 227 26.58 -11.75 0.76
C ILE A 227 26.95 -11.39 -0.68
N GLY A 228 26.53 -12.24 -1.62
CA GLY A 228 26.56 -11.98 -3.06
C GLY A 228 25.15 -11.92 -3.62
N LEU A 229 24.78 -10.79 -4.23
CA LEU A 229 23.50 -10.57 -4.87
C LEU A 229 23.67 -10.29 -6.35
N SER A 230 22.69 -10.71 -7.14
CA SER A 230 22.52 -10.24 -8.51
C SER A 230 21.14 -9.65 -8.69
N VAL A 231 21.04 -8.64 -9.55
CA VAL A 231 19.78 -8.03 -9.98
C VAL A 231 19.61 -8.16 -11.49
N SER A 232 18.38 -8.39 -11.92
CA SER A 232 17.99 -8.42 -13.33
C SER A 232 16.69 -7.64 -13.51
N PRO A 233 16.59 -6.73 -14.50
CA PRO A 233 15.34 -6.04 -14.79
C PRO A 233 14.29 -7.02 -15.30
N LEU A 234 13.04 -6.77 -14.95
CA LEU A 234 11.87 -7.48 -15.45
C LEU A 234 10.96 -6.53 -16.24
N PRO A 235 10.01 -7.04 -17.02
CA PRO A 235 9.00 -6.18 -17.67
C PRO A 235 8.24 -5.32 -16.66
N LEU A 236 7.76 -4.15 -17.11
CA LEU A 236 6.96 -3.24 -16.28
C LEU A 236 5.72 -3.96 -15.70
N GLY A 237 5.44 -3.73 -14.43
CA GLY A 237 4.33 -4.35 -13.71
C GLY A 237 4.61 -5.77 -13.19
N SER A 238 5.85 -6.30 -13.32
CA SER A 238 6.22 -7.61 -12.80
C SER A 238 6.44 -7.63 -11.28
N GLY A 239 6.64 -6.46 -10.67
CA GLY A 239 6.97 -6.33 -9.26
C GLY A 239 8.37 -6.85 -8.92
N MET A 240 8.65 -6.96 -7.64
CA MET A 240 9.92 -7.48 -7.13
C MET A 240 9.82 -8.98 -6.91
N GLN A 241 10.72 -9.74 -7.53
CA GLN A 241 10.86 -11.19 -7.37
C GLN A 241 12.18 -11.50 -6.63
N TYR A 242 12.11 -12.43 -5.68
CA TYR A 242 13.27 -12.90 -4.94
C TYR A 242 13.49 -14.39 -5.16
N GLU A 243 14.74 -14.77 -5.38
CA GLU A 243 15.17 -16.16 -5.50
C GLU A 243 16.48 -16.38 -4.71
N SER A 244 16.66 -17.54 -4.11
CA SER A 244 17.92 -17.96 -3.49
C SER A 244 18.50 -19.14 -4.25
N SER A 245 19.74 -19.01 -4.71
CA SER A 245 20.54 -20.10 -5.27
C SER A 245 21.41 -20.79 -4.22
N VAL A 246 21.40 -20.29 -2.97
CA VAL A 246 22.20 -20.84 -1.87
C VAL A 246 21.40 -21.98 -1.22
N SER A 247 22.03 -23.17 -1.13
CA SER A 247 21.38 -24.34 -0.53
C SER A 247 21.20 -24.19 0.99
N LEU A 248 20.10 -24.74 1.50
CA LEU A 248 19.80 -24.74 2.94
C LEU A 248 20.80 -25.57 3.76
N GLY A 249 21.45 -26.54 3.14
CA GLY A 249 22.51 -27.31 3.78
C GLY A 249 23.81 -26.53 3.98
N TYR A 250 24.04 -25.50 3.15
CA TYR A 250 25.20 -24.63 3.23
C TYR A 250 24.95 -23.42 4.14
N LEU A 251 23.80 -22.77 4.00
CA LEU A 251 23.39 -21.63 4.79
C LEU A 251 21.98 -21.87 5.31
N ASN A 252 21.82 -21.93 6.63
CA ASN A 252 20.54 -22.30 7.23
C ASN A 252 19.42 -21.27 6.94
N GLN A 253 18.17 -21.69 7.13
CA GLN A 253 16.96 -20.91 6.82
C GLN A 253 16.93 -19.55 7.53
N SER A 254 17.45 -19.46 8.78
CA SER A 254 17.41 -18.21 9.56
C SER A 254 18.25 -17.11 8.93
N PHE A 255 19.43 -17.46 8.39
CA PHE A 255 20.29 -16.52 7.66
C PHE A 255 19.66 -16.13 6.32
N GLN A 256 19.10 -17.08 5.56
CA GLN A 256 18.45 -16.78 4.29
C GLN A 256 17.22 -15.89 4.46
N ASN A 257 16.42 -16.11 5.50
CA ASN A 257 15.31 -15.22 5.86
C ASN A 257 15.80 -13.81 6.21
N ALA A 258 16.91 -13.70 6.94
CA ALA A 258 17.49 -12.41 7.30
C ALA A 258 18.00 -11.65 6.06
N VAL A 259 18.59 -12.34 5.07
CA VAL A 259 18.95 -11.73 3.78
C VAL A 259 17.70 -11.20 3.06
N MET A 260 16.65 -12.02 2.97
CA MET A 260 15.40 -11.62 2.32
C MET A 260 14.75 -10.40 2.99
N GLU A 261 14.73 -10.35 4.33
CA GLU A 261 14.24 -9.20 5.09
C GLU A 261 15.08 -7.95 4.79
N GLY A 262 16.41 -8.07 4.78
CA GLY A 262 17.33 -6.98 4.45
C GLY A 262 17.17 -6.47 3.01
N ILE A 263 16.95 -7.37 2.04
CA ILE A 263 16.67 -7.01 0.64
C ILE A 263 15.33 -6.23 0.55
N ARG A 264 14.27 -6.70 1.20
CA ARG A 264 12.98 -5.99 1.23
C ARG A 264 13.13 -4.57 1.76
N TYR A 265 13.84 -4.42 2.88
CA TYR A 265 14.16 -3.13 3.44
C TYR A 265 14.98 -2.25 2.47
N GLY A 266 16.00 -2.83 1.80
CA GLY A 266 16.82 -2.12 0.81
C GLY A 266 16.03 -1.69 -0.42
N CYS A 267 15.00 -2.46 -0.84
CA CYS A 267 14.13 -2.11 -1.96
C CYS A 267 13.16 -0.96 -1.64
N GLU A 268 12.93 -0.63 -0.37
CA GLU A 268 12.09 0.53 -0.01
C GLU A 268 12.72 1.87 -0.42
N GLN A 269 14.03 1.90 -0.68
CA GLN A 269 14.79 3.12 -1.00
C GLN A 269 15.93 2.80 -1.98
N GLY A 270 15.64 2.97 -3.27
CA GLY A 270 16.62 2.81 -4.35
C GLY A 270 17.66 3.94 -4.42
N LEU A 271 18.25 4.17 -5.58
CA LEU A 271 19.31 5.17 -5.76
C LEU A 271 18.78 6.60 -5.65
N TYR A 272 17.56 6.85 -6.11
CA TYR A 272 16.87 8.14 -6.03
C TYR A 272 15.96 8.27 -4.80
N GLY A 273 15.96 7.25 -3.92
CA GLY A 273 15.16 7.21 -2.69
C GLY A 273 13.76 6.63 -2.85
N TRP A 274 13.37 6.19 -4.04
CA TRP A 274 12.07 5.57 -4.32
C TRP A 274 12.11 4.04 -4.19
N ASN A 275 10.93 3.43 -4.09
CA ASN A 275 10.81 1.97 -4.02
C ASN A 275 11.31 1.30 -5.30
N VAL A 276 12.16 0.28 -5.16
CA VAL A 276 12.65 -0.53 -6.28
C VAL A 276 11.60 -1.60 -6.63
N THR A 277 11.29 -1.69 -7.92
CA THR A 277 10.29 -2.63 -8.46
C THR A 277 10.76 -3.22 -9.80
N ASP A 278 9.96 -4.10 -10.37
CA ASP A 278 10.17 -4.70 -11.69
C ASP A 278 11.56 -5.29 -11.88
N CYS A 279 12.00 -6.04 -10.87
CA CYS A 279 13.28 -6.70 -10.87
C CYS A 279 13.25 -8.08 -10.22
N LYS A 280 14.17 -8.92 -10.65
CA LYS A 280 14.49 -10.20 -10.00
C LYS A 280 15.79 -10.05 -9.24
N ILE A 281 15.76 -10.29 -7.94
CA ILE A 281 16.92 -10.28 -7.07
C ILE A 281 17.26 -11.72 -6.67
N CYS A 282 18.47 -12.16 -7.00
CA CYS A 282 18.92 -13.51 -6.66
C CYS A 282 20.04 -13.46 -5.61
N PHE A 283 19.84 -14.20 -4.52
CA PHE A 283 20.87 -14.46 -3.53
C PHE A 283 21.80 -15.57 -4.02
N LYS A 284 22.98 -15.23 -4.52
CA LYS A 284 23.91 -16.12 -5.19
C LYS A 284 24.96 -16.73 -4.28
N TYR A 285 25.39 -15.99 -3.29
CA TYR A 285 26.48 -16.39 -2.41
C TYR A 285 26.26 -15.90 -0.98
N GLY A 286 26.51 -16.76 -0.01
CA GLY A 286 26.49 -16.41 1.39
C GLY A 286 27.53 -17.22 2.16
N LEU A 287 28.32 -16.60 3.05
CA LEU A 287 29.27 -17.26 3.94
C LEU A 287 29.06 -16.74 5.36
N TYR A 288 29.10 -17.64 6.31
CA TYR A 288 29.06 -17.33 7.73
C TYR A 288 30.29 -17.94 8.46
N TYR A 289 30.59 -17.40 9.62
CA TYR A 289 31.66 -17.88 10.48
C TYR A 289 31.07 -18.34 11.82
N SER A 290 31.12 -19.64 12.07
CA SER A 290 30.59 -20.22 13.32
C SER A 290 31.65 -20.08 14.44
N PRO A 291 31.27 -19.67 15.68
CA PRO A 291 29.92 -19.37 16.17
C PRO A 291 29.54 -17.86 16.14
N VAL A 292 30.31 -17.01 15.45
CA VAL A 292 30.25 -15.54 15.57
C VAL A 292 29.09 -14.92 14.76
N SER A 293 28.85 -15.45 13.55
CA SER A 293 27.83 -14.89 12.66
C SER A 293 26.42 -15.01 13.23
N THR A 294 25.66 -13.94 13.11
CA THR A 294 24.26 -13.86 13.54
C THR A 294 23.34 -13.52 12.35
N PRO A 295 22.04 -13.85 12.42
CA PRO A 295 21.06 -13.38 11.41
C PRO A 295 21.03 -11.86 11.27
N ALA A 296 21.36 -11.11 12.33
CA ALA A 296 21.43 -9.65 12.30
C ALA A 296 22.52 -9.14 11.35
N ASP A 297 23.68 -9.82 11.28
CA ASP A 297 24.76 -9.45 10.36
C ASP A 297 24.28 -9.51 8.91
N PHE A 298 23.58 -10.58 8.55
CA PHE A 298 23.03 -10.75 7.21
C PHE A 298 21.93 -9.71 6.90
N ARG A 299 21.05 -9.44 7.88
CA ARG A 299 19.98 -8.45 7.71
C ARG A 299 20.52 -7.04 7.48
N MET A 300 21.61 -6.67 8.17
CA MET A 300 22.21 -5.34 8.05
C MET A 300 23.11 -5.21 6.81
N LEU A 301 23.77 -6.27 6.38
CA LEU A 301 24.64 -6.26 5.21
C LEU A 301 23.86 -6.28 3.89
N ALA A 302 22.74 -7.02 3.82
CA ALA A 302 21.98 -7.22 2.58
C ALA A 302 21.55 -5.92 1.88
N PRO A 303 20.99 -4.88 2.56
CA PRO A 303 20.63 -3.62 1.90
C PRO A 303 21.84 -2.86 1.36
N ILE A 304 23.01 -3.01 1.96
CA ILE A 304 24.25 -2.36 1.50
C ILE A 304 24.75 -3.05 0.22
N VAL A 305 24.74 -4.39 0.19
CA VAL A 305 25.09 -5.15 -1.02
C VAL A 305 24.13 -4.82 -2.15
N LEU A 306 22.82 -4.76 -1.86
CA LEU A 306 21.82 -4.39 -2.84
C LEU A 306 22.06 -2.99 -3.42
N GLU A 307 22.41 -2.01 -2.60
CA GLU A 307 22.74 -0.66 -3.07
C GLU A 307 23.94 -0.68 -4.04
N GLN A 308 24.98 -1.45 -3.74
CA GLN A 308 26.15 -1.57 -4.64
C GLN A 308 25.79 -2.28 -5.96
N VAL A 309 24.90 -3.28 -5.91
CA VAL A 309 24.37 -3.93 -7.11
C VAL A 309 23.58 -2.93 -7.94
N LEU A 310 22.68 -2.15 -7.32
CA LEU A 310 21.88 -1.12 -8.00
C LEU A 310 22.75 -0.01 -8.60
N LYS A 311 23.81 0.42 -7.93
CA LYS A 311 24.78 1.38 -8.49
C LYS A 311 25.46 0.85 -9.76
N LYS A 312 25.83 -0.42 -9.78
CA LYS A 312 26.38 -1.05 -10.99
C LYS A 312 25.34 -1.24 -12.09
N ALA A 313 24.10 -1.56 -11.72
CA ALA A 313 23.02 -1.74 -12.66
C ALA A 313 22.54 -0.41 -13.26
N GLY A 314 22.64 0.67 -12.50
CA GLY A 314 21.88 1.89 -12.75
C GLY A 314 20.40 1.68 -12.52
N THR A 315 19.66 2.73 -12.23
CA THR A 315 18.19 2.67 -12.13
C THR A 315 17.55 3.78 -12.97
N GLU A 316 16.35 3.52 -13.46
CA GLU A 316 15.46 4.50 -14.10
C GLU A 316 14.25 4.76 -13.22
N LEU A 317 13.68 5.97 -13.31
CA LEU A 317 12.48 6.32 -12.60
C LEU A 317 11.24 5.95 -13.41
N LEU A 318 10.26 5.42 -12.69
CA LEU A 318 8.95 5.10 -13.21
C LEU A 318 7.93 6.04 -12.59
N GLU A 319 7.10 6.68 -13.41
CA GLU A 319 5.96 7.47 -12.95
C GLU A 319 4.63 6.72 -13.16
N PRO A 320 3.64 6.90 -12.26
CA PRO A 320 2.33 6.27 -12.43
C PRO A 320 1.56 6.95 -13.57
N TYR A 321 0.96 6.12 -14.43
CA TYR A 321 0.05 6.54 -15.50
C TYR A 321 -1.37 6.10 -15.17
N LEU A 322 -2.30 7.01 -15.42
CA LEU A 322 -3.72 6.78 -15.26
C LEU A 322 -4.37 6.57 -16.62
N SER A 323 -5.24 5.58 -16.73
CA SER A 323 -6.25 5.57 -17.78
C SER A 323 -7.36 6.56 -17.39
N PHE A 324 -7.84 7.34 -18.33
CA PHE A 324 -8.95 8.24 -18.10
C PHE A 324 -10.11 7.99 -19.08
N LYS A 325 -11.33 8.27 -18.60
CA LYS A 325 -12.54 8.41 -19.42
C LYS A 325 -13.20 9.73 -19.09
N ILE A 326 -13.31 10.60 -20.10
CA ILE A 326 -13.93 11.92 -20.00
C ILE A 326 -15.27 11.88 -20.72
N TYR A 327 -16.31 12.23 -20.03
CA TYR A 327 -17.66 12.45 -20.55
C TYR A 327 -17.89 13.96 -20.63
N ALA A 328 -18.17 14.49 -21.81
CA ALA A 328 -18.41 15.91 -22.01
C ALA A 328 -19.39 16.17 -23.16
N PRO A 329 -20.08 17.32 -23.20
CA PRO A 329 -20.87 17.72 -24.38
C PRO A 329 -20.01 17.79 -25.63
N GLN A 330 -20.56 17.39 -26.78
CA GLN A 330 -19.86 17.32 -28.06
C GLN A 330 -19.22 18.66 -28.49
N GLU A 331 -19.78 19.78 -28.12
CA GLU A 331 -19.26 21.12 -28.38
C GLU A 331 -17.83 21.36 -27.85
N TYR A 332 -17.42 20.64 -26.81
CA TYR A 332 -16.08 20.78 -26.17
C TYR A 332 -15.05 19.79 -26.69
N LEU A 333 -15.41 18.89 -27.62
CA LEU A 333 -14.52 17.84 -28.14
C LEU A 333 -13.20 18.42 -28.67
N SER A 334 -13.27 19.41 -29.56
CA SER A 334 -12.08 19.98 -30.21
C SER A 334 -11.14 20.59 -29.18
N ARG A 335 -11.65 21.27 -28.18
CA ARG A 335 -10.84 21.88 -27.13
C ARG A 335 -10.21 20.84 -26.23
N ALA A 336 -10.98 19.87 -25.74
CA ALA A 336 -10.48 18.79 -24.89
C ALA A 336 -9.37 17.98 -25.59
N TYR A 337 -9.52 17.77 -26.92
CA TYR A 337 -8.54 17.07 -27.73
C TYR A 337 -7.25 17.90 -27.93
N ASN A 338 -7.39 19.19 -28.23
CA ASN A 338 -6.25 20.09 -28.49
C ASN A 338 -5.45 20.40 -27.21
N ASP A 339 -6.11 20.43 -26.04
CA ASP A 339 -5.48 20.69 -24.76
C ASP A 339 -4.78 19.43 -24.18
N ALA A 340 -5.16 18.21 -24.60
CA ALA A 340 -4.61 16.97 -24.09
C ALA A 340 -3.07 16.89 -24.12
N PRO A 341 -2.37 17.26 -25.23
CA PRO A 341 -0.90 17.23 -25.27
C PRO A 341 -0.22 18.16 -24.28
N LYS A 342 -0.85 19.28 -23.91
CA LYS A 342 -0.35 20.22 -22.88
C LYS A 342 -0.14 19.53 -21.54
N TYR A 343 -0.98 18.53 -21.24
CA TYR A 343 -0.95 17.73 -20.02
C TYR A 343 -0.29 16.37 -20.22
N CYS A 344 0.46 16.18 -21.30
CA CYS A 344 1.05 14.89 -21.66
C CYS A 344 0.02 13.76 -21.76
N ALA A 345 -1.25 14.09 -22.00
CA ALA A 345 -2.31 13.12 -22.16
C ALA A 345 -2.32 12.55 -23.59
N ASN A 346 -2.41 11.23 -23.69
CA ASN A 346 -2.55 10.52 -24.96
C ASN A 346 -3.99 10.00 -25.11
N ILE A 347 -4.75 10.55 -26.07
CA ILE A 347 -6.11 10.10 -26.36
C ILE A 347 -6.02 8.86 -27.25
N VAL A 348 -6.59 7.75 -26.81
CA VAL A 348 -6.56 6.45 -27.48
C VAL A 348 -7.85 6.20 -28.26
N ASP A 349 -9.00 6.60 -27.72
CA ASP A 349 -10.30 6.36 -28.32
C ASP A 349 -11.26 7.54 -28.10
N THR A 350 -12.13 7.77 -29.10
CA THR A 350 -13.13 8.84 -29.07
C THR A 350 -14.46 8.29 -29.57
N GLN A 351 -15.46 8.29 -28.72
CA GLN A 351 -16.81 7.82 -29.04
C GLN A 351 -17.80 8.97 -28.94
N LEU A 352 -18.68 9.08 -29.94
CA LEU A 352 -19.80 10.02 -29.96
C LEU A 352 -21.10 9.26 -29.65
N LYS A 353 -21.83 9.68 -28.63
CA LYS A 353 -23.09 9.06 -28.23
C LYS A 353 -24.08 10.13 -27.74
N ASN A 354 -25.23 10.23 -28.41
CA ASN A 354 -26.35 11.08 -27.97
C ASN A 354 -25.95 12.53 -27.62
N ASN A 355 -25.19 13.21 -28.49
CA ASN A 355 -24.68 14.56 -28.27
C ASN A 355 -23.62 14.72 -27.16
N GLU A 356 -23.15 13.60 -26.59
CA GLU A 356 -22.03 13.54 -25.66
C GLU A 356 -20.81 12.88 -26.35
N VAL A 357 -19.63 13.31 -25.95
CA VAL A 357 -18.37 12.70 -26.33
C VAL A 357 -17.79 11.93 -25.15
N ILE A 358 -17.27 10.74 -25.45
CA ILE A 358 -16.48 9.94 -24.51
C ILE A 358 -15.07 9.89 -25.04
N LEU A 359 -14.13 10.55 -24.35
CA LEU A 359 -12.71 10.48 -24.63
C LEU A 359 -12.07 9.48 -23.68
N SER A 360 -11.34 8.52 -24.22
CA SER A 360 -10.56 7.56 -23.45
C SER A 360 -9.09 7.69 -23.79
N GLY A 361 -8.24 7.64 -22.78
CA GLY A 361 -6.80 7.82 -22.98
C GLY A 361 -5.98 7.54 -21.74
N GLU A 362 -4.75 7.99 -21.78
CA GLU A 362 -3.75 7.82 -20.73
C GLU A 362 -3.08 9.14 -20.40
N ILE A 363 -2.79 9.36 -19.13
CA ILE A 363 -2.18 10.60 -18.63
C ILE A 363 -1.26 10.32 -17.46
N PRO A 364 -0.09 10.99 -17.34
CA PRO A 364 0.72 10.93 -16.14
C PRO A 364 -0.06 11.43 -14.91
N ALA A 365 0.07 10.73 -13.78
CA ALA A 365 -0.66 11.11 -12.56
C ALA A 365 -0.38 12.54 -12.10
N ARG A 366 0.82 13.08 -12.36
CA ARG A 366 1.18 14.47 -12.04
C ARG A 366 0.32 15.51 -12.76
N CYS A 367 -0.16 15.21 -13.98
CA CYS A 367 -0.87 16.17 -14.84
C CYS A 367 -2.40 16.09 -14.73
N ILE A 368 -2.93 15.00 -14.16
CA ILE A 368 -4.39 14.74 -14.17
C ILE A 368 -5.20 15.80 -13.45
N GLN A 369 -4.68 16.39 -12.38
CA GLN A 369 -5.42 17.36 -11.58
C GLN A 369 -5.60 18.68 -12.33
N GLU A 370 -4.56 19.15 -13.00
CA GLU A 370 -4.61 20.35 -13.83
C GLU A 370 -5.55 20.15 -15.02
N TYR A 371 -5.40 19.01 -15.71
CA TYR A 371 -6.27 18.68 -16.83
C TYR A 371 -7.75 18.60 -16.43
N ARG A 372 -8.04 17.97 -15.29
CA ARG A 372 -9.40 17.91 -14.74
C ARG A 372 -9.95 19.28 -14.37
N SER A 373 -9.13 20.13 -13.76
CA SER A 373 -9.52 21.49 -13.39
C SER A 373 -9.88 22.33 -14.62
N ASP A 374 -9.04 22.30 -15.65
CA ASP A 374 -9.27 23.00 -16.90
C ASP A 374 -10.51 22.46 -17.63
N LEU A 375 -10.68 21.12 -17.68
CA LEU A 375 -11.90 20.50 -18.23
C LEU A 375 -13.15 21.00 -17.52
N THR A 376 -13.14 21.00 -16.20
CA THR A 376 -14.28 21.46 -15.39
C THR A 376 -14.58 22.94 -15.65
N PHE A 377 -13.53 23.76 -15.74
CA PHE A 377 -13.66 25.20 -15.99
C PHE A 377 -14.30 25.49 -17.35
N PHE A 378 -13.74 24.98 -18.46
CA PHE A 378 -14.24 25.34 -19.79
C PHE A 378 -15.54 24.61 -20.16
N THR A 379 -15.89 23.51 -19.48
CA THR A 379 -17.19 22.85 -19.66
C THR A 379 -18.27 23.36 -18.70
N ASN A 380 -17.95 24.37 -17.87
CA ASN A 380 -18.84 24.88 -16.82
C ASN A 380 -19.39 23.75 -15.91
N GLY A 381 -18.50 22.81 -15.53
CA GLY A 381 -18.85 21.68 -14.68
C GLY A 381 -19.66 20.56 -15.35
N ARG A 382 -19.86 20.61 -16.68
CA ARG A 382 -20.61 19.60 -17.44
C ARG A 382 -19.77 18.39 -17.88
N SER A 383 -18.49 18.31 -17.50
CA SER A 383 -17.63 17.16 -17.76
C SER A 383 -17.48 16.27 -16.53
N VAL A 384 -17.36 14.96 -16.78
CA VAL A 384 -17.01 13.96 -15.76
C VAL A 384 -15.73 13.25 -16.22
N CYS A 385 -14.71 13.27 -15.38
CA CYS A 385 -13.44 12.59 -15.65
C CYS A 385 -13.26 11.44 -14.65
N LEU A 386 -13.35 10.21 -15.13
CA LEU A 386 -13.06 9.01 -14.38
C LEU A 386 -11.63 8.57 -14.65
N THR A 387 -10.92 8.12 -13.62
CA THR A 387 -9.51 7.70 -13.73
C THR A 387 -9.25 6.42 -12.95
N GLU A 388 -8.41 5.56 -13.53
CA GLU A 388 -7.93 4.33 -12.91
C GLU A 388 -6.42 4.20 -13.12
N LEU A 389 -5.69 3.63 -12.15
CA LEU A 389 -4.26 3.37 -12.33
C LEU A 389 -4.08 2.31 -13.42
N LYS A 390 -3.36 2.66 -14.49
CA LYS A 390 -3.02 1.75 -15.58
C LYS A 390 -1.72 0.98 -15.28
N GLY A 391 -0.76 1.64 -14.65
CA GLY A 391 0.56 1.10 -14.36
C GLY A 391 1.60 2.19 -14.25
N TYR A 392 2.86 1.81 -14.41
CA TYR A 392 4.00 2.72 -14.32
C TYR A 392 4.73 2.73 -15.67
N HIS A 393 5.19 3.91 -16.10
CA HIS A 393 5.96 4.12 -17.30
C HIS A 393 7.26 4.84 -16.96
N VAL A 394 8.27 4.68 -17.81
CA VAL A 394 9.55 5.36 -17.64
C VAL A 394 9.34 6.87 -17.73
N THR A 395 9.87 7.60 -16.76
CA THR A 395 9.78 9.07 -16.70
C THR A 395 10.63 9.71 -17.79
N THR A 396 10.06 10.70 -18.47
CA THR A 396 10.74 11.44 -19.56
C THR A 396 11.31 12.80 -19.09
N GLY A 397 11.57 13.00 -17.83
CA GLY A 397 12.05 14.26 -17.25
C GLY A 397 13.31 14.12 -16.41
N GLU A 398 13.71 15.20 -15.76
CA GLU A 398 14.79 15.16 -14.77
C GLU A 398 14.40 14.23 -13.61
N PRO A 399 15.36 13.44 -13.09
CA PRO A 399 15.08 12.51 -12.01
C PRO A 399 14.67 13.25 -10.72
N VAL A 400 13.51 12.92 -10.20
CA VAL A 400 13.00 13.44 -8.95
C VAL A 400 13.57 12.59 -7.81
N CYS A 401 14.43 13.19 -6.99
CA CYS A 401 15.03 12.51 -5.83
C CYS A 401 14.19 12.71 -4.58
N GLN A 402 14.07 11.65 -3.78
CA GLN A 402 13.52 11.70 -2.44
C GLN A 402 14.67 11.54 -1.42
N PRO A 403 14.71 12.34 -0.33
CA PRO A 403 15.69 12.16 0.72
C PRO A 403 15.56 10.74 1.33
N ARG A 404 16.69 10.09 1.55
CA ARG A 404 16.71 8.76 2.14
C ARG A 404 16.33 8.82 3.61
N ARG A 405 15.53 7.85 4.05
CA ARG A 405 15.26 7.63 5.47
C ARG A 405 16.55 7.13 6.13
N PRO A 406 17.04 7.77 7.18
CA PRO A 406 18.27 7.36 7.81
C PRO A 406 18.09 6.08 8.62
N ASN A 407 19.17 5.31 8.65
CA ASN A 407 19.33 4.20 9.55
C ASN A 407 20.75 4.24 10.11
N SER A 408 20.89 4.72 11.33
CA SER A 408 22.21 5.00 11.95
C SER A 408 23.19 3.81 11.91
N ARG A 409 22.70 2.57 11.91
CA ARG A 409 23.53 1.36 11.83
C ARG A 409 24.01 1.08 10.40
N ILE A 410 23.13 1.26 9.43
CA ILE A 410 23.41 1.00 8.01
C ILE A 410 24.15 2.19 7.40
N ASP A 411 23.77 3.42 7.73
CA ASP A 411 24.33 4.64 7.12
C ASP A 411 25.81 4.85 7.44
N LYS A 412 26.24 4.52 8.64
CA LYS A 412 27.65 4.57 9.00
C LYS A 412 28.50 3.63 8.11
N VAL A 413 28.02 2.42 7.89
CA VAL A 413 28.70 1.43 7.07
C VAL A 413 28.59 1.79 5.59
N ARG A 414 27.42 2.22 5.14
CA ARG A 414 27.20 2.75 3.78
C ARG A 414 28.17 3.89 3.44
N TYR A 415 28.37 4.82 4.36
CA TYR A 415 29.32 5.91 4.19
C TYR A 415 30.76 5.39 4.00
N MET A 416 31.16 4.35 4.73
CA MET A 416 32.49 3.73 4.56
C MET A 416 32.65 3.10 3.17
N PHE A 417 31.62 2.38 2.68
CA PHE A 417 31.64 1.81 1.33
C PHE A 417 31.70 2.90 0.24
N ASN A 418 30.96 3.99 0.41
CA ASN A 418 30.95 5.08 -0.56
C ASN A 418 32.23 5.91 -0.62
N LYS A 419 33.11 5.82 0.37
CA LYS A 419 34.43 6.48 0.36
C LYS A 419 35.51 5.69 -0.37
N ILE A 420 35.29 4.40 -0.58
CA ILE A 420 36.27 3.48 -1.18
C ILE A 420 35.97 3.26 -2.67
N THR A 421 34.76 3.54 -3.11
CA THR A 421 34.35 3.56 -4.52
C THR A 421 34.47 4.94 -5.11
#